data_81c7b672f03c61011259fb4b69db4826
#
_entry.id   81c7b672f03c61011259fb4b69db4826
#
_cell.length_a   1.000
_cell.length_b   1.000
_cell.length_c   1.000
_cell.angle_alpha   90.00
_cell.angle_beta   90.00
_cell.angle_gamma   90.00
#
_symmetry.space_group_name_H-M   'P 1'
#
loop_
_entity.id
_entity.type
_entity.pdbx_description
1 polymer ?
#
loop_
_entity_poly.entity_id
_entity_poly.type
_entity_poly.pdbx_seq_one_letter_code
_entity_poly.pdbx_strand_id
1 'polypeptide(L)'
;SAASDVYKRQTTESVNKTTGEISSLDRYYISSLNFLNTHIAEQCARAVRRHWGIENDLHYVLDVNFYQDRTQCKNANYLQNRVLLNKWALGMIRKLQKEEETETGKEAKSVKRIMAKMQSPTAALEALTMLISE
;
A
#
# COMPACT_ATOMS: atom_id res chain seq x y z
N SER A 1 -11.05 19.98 29.89
CA SER A 1 -11.16 18.52 29.99
C SER A 1 -9.85 17.94 29.51
N ALA A 2 -9.12 17.27 30.40
CA ALA A 2 -7.90 16.57 30.04
C ALA A 2 -8.26 15.47 29.05
N ALA A 3 -7.73 15.55 27.83
CA ALA A 3 -7.80 14.45 26.90
C ALA A 3 -6.99 13.30 27.53
N SER A 4 -7.65 12.22 27.91
CA SER A 4 -6.96 11.04 28.41
C SER A 4 -6.32 10.34 27.22
N ASP A 5 -5.00 10.43 27.16
CA ASP A 5 -4.21 9.76 26.13
C ASP A 5 -4.24 8.25 26.36
N VAL A 6 -4.56 7.50 25.32
CA VAL A 6 -4.52 6.04 25.35
C VAL A 6 -3.19 5.59 24.78
N TYR A 7 -2.43 4.83 25.56
CA TYR A 7 -1.17 4.23 25.15
C TYR A 7 -1.40 2.78 24.71
N LYS A 8 -0.93 2.44 23.51
CA LYS A 8 -0.89 1.07 23.04
C LYS A 8 0.56 0.63 22.91
N ARG A 9 0.91 -0.49 23.54
CA ARG A 9 2.14 -1.24 23.30
C ARG A 9 1.84 -2.41 22.37
N GLN A 10 2.62 -2.57 21.33
CA GLN A 10 2.62 -3.73 20.45
C GLN A 10 3.98 -4.39 20.47
N THR A 11 4.04 -5.63 20.90
CA THR A 11 5.25 -6.46 20.83
C THR A 11 5.17 -7.32 19.57
N THR A 12 6.21 -7.29 18.76
CA THR A 12 6.35 -8.15 17.59
C THR A 12 7.56 -9.04 17.80
N GLU A 13 7.36 -10.34 17.80
CA GLU A 13 8.44 -11.34 17.86
C GLU A 13 8.72 -11.84 16.43
N SER A 14 9.97 -11.89 16.07
CA SER A 14 10.43 -12.49 14.82
C SER A 14 11.50 -13.52 15.09
N VAL A 15 11.36 -14.68 14.42
CA VAL A 15 12.31 -15.78 14.51
C VAL A 15 13.14 -15.79 13.23
N ASN A 16 14.43 -15.68 13.36
CA ASN A 16 15.35 -15.88 12.24
C ASN A 16 15.31 -17.37 11.85
N LYS A 17 14.81 -17.68 10.67
CA LYS A 17 14.65 -19.06 10.20
C LYS A 17 15.97 -19.82 10.02
N THR A 18 17.10 -19.10 9.91
CA THR A 18 18.42 -19.69 9.70
C THR A 18 19.17 -19.91 11.01
N THR A 19 19.10 -18.94 11.93
CA THR A 19 19.85 -19.00 13.21
C THR A 19 18.99 -19.46 14.38
N GLY A 20 17.67 -19.44 14.26
CA GLY A 20 16.75 -19.73 15.37
C GLY A 20 16.65 -18.60 16.40
N GLU A 21 17.35 -17.48 16.20
CA GLU A 21 17.31 -16.35 17.13
C GLU A 21 15.94 -15.67 17.14
N ILE A 22 15.46 -15.41 18.35
CA ILE A 22 14.20 -14.68 18.55
C ILE A 22 14.56 -13.22 18.84
N SER A 23 14.06 -12.32 18.01
CA SER A 23 14.12 -10.87 18.25
C SER A 23 12.75 -10.34 18.60
N SER A 24 12.67 -9.48 19.62
CA SER A 24 11.45 -8.83 20.07
C SER A 24 11.57 -7.32 19.86
N LEU A 25 10.53 -6.72 19.25
CA LEU A 25 10.44 -5.28 19.02
C LEU A 25 9.15 -4.72 19.60
N ASP A 26 9.29 -3.79 20.53
CA ASP A 26 8.16 -3.06 21.11
C ASP A 26 7.92 -1.76 20.36
N ARG A 27 6.68 -1.52 19.95
CA ARG A 27 6.22 -0.26 19.39
C ARG A 27 5.15 0.34 20.29
N TYR A 28 5.28 1.63 20.57
CA TYR A 28 4.35 2.38 21.39
C TYR A 28 3.57 3.36 20.52
N TYR A 29 2.27 3.44 20.75
CA TYR A 29 1.35 4.32 20.03
C TYR A 29 0.57 5.15 21.04
N ILE A 30 0.34 6.43 20.71
CA ILE A 30 -0.52 7.35 21.47
C ILE A 30 -1.78 7.57 20.63
N SER A 31 -2.93 7.57 21.30
CA SER A 31 -4.22 7.75 20.64
C SER A 31 -5.12 8.66 21.48
N SER A 32 -5.87 9.53 20.81
CA SER A 32 -6.93 10.35 21.40
C SER A 32 -8.31 9.64 21.41
N LEU A 33 -8.36 8.35 21.06
CA LEU A 33 -9.61 7.58 21.11
C LEU A 33 -10.10 7.40 22.52
N ASN A 34 -11.43 7.39 22.71
CA ASN A 34 -12.03 7.23 24.03
C ASN A 34 -11.78 5.83 24.60
N PHE A 35 -11.05 5.74 25.72
CA PHE A 35 -10.66 4.48 26.37
C PHE A 35 -11.82 3.74 27.05
N LEU A 36 -12.96 4.36 27.23
CA LEU A 36 -14.17 3.71 27.79
C LEU A 36 -14.82 2.73 26.81
N ASN A 37 -14.40 2.74 25.53
CA ASN A 37 -14.89 1.80 24.54
C ASN A 37 -14.19 0.44 24.73
N THR A 38 -14.94 -0.62 24.95
CA THR A 38 -14.45 -1.99 25.14
C THR A 38 -13.67 -2.54 23.93
N HIS A 39 -13.90 -1.99 22.73
CA HIS A 39 -13.23 -2.39 21.49
C HIS A 39 -12.04 -1.50 21.09
N ILE A 40 -11.56 -0.63 21.99
CA ILE A 40 -10.50 0.34 21.66
C ILE A 40 -9.22 -0.31 21.20
N ALA A 41 -8.80 -1.41 21.83
CA ALA A 41 -7.58 -2.11 21.48
C ALA A 41 -7.63 -2.66 20.04
N GLU A 42 -8.78 -3.18 19.64
CA GLU A 42 -9.02 -3.67 18.29
C GLU A 42 -9.06 -2.53 17.27
N GLN A 43 -9.72 -1.42 17.61
CA GLN A 43 -9.75 -0.22 16.76
C GLN A 43 -8.35 0.36 16.53
N CYS A 44 -7.56 0.48 17.58
CA CYS A 44 -6.16 0.90 17.49
C CYS A 44 -5.32 -0.06 16.65
N ALA A 45 -5.48 -1.37 16.84
CA ALA A 45 -4.77 -2.37 16.04
C ALA A 45 -5.14 -2.29 14.56
N ARG A 46 -6.42 -2.06 14.27
CA ARG A 46 -6.93 -1.89 12.90
C ARG A 46 -6.40 -0.60 12.25
N ALA A 47 -6.38 0.51 12.99
CA ALA A 47 -5.84 1.78 12.51
C ALA A 47 -4.35 1.67 12.18
N VAL A 48 -3.56 1.06 13.05
CA VAL A 48 -2.12 0.82 12.82
C VAL A 48 -1.91 -0.07 11.58
N ARG A 49 -2.64 -1.18 11.45
CA ARG A 49 -2.52 -2.05 10.26
C ARG A 49 -2.89 -1.35 8.97
N ARG A 50 -3.94 -0.49 8.99
CA ARG A 50 -4.32 0.30 7.81
C ARG A 50 -3.27 1.33 7.43
N HIS A 51 -2.65 1.99 8.41
CA HIS A 51 -1.55 2.91 8.16
C HIS A 51 -0.35 2.21 7.50
N TRP A 52 0.08 1.07 8.03
CA TRP A 52 1.12 0.25 7.41
C TRP A 52 0.73 -0.28 6.03
N GLY A 53 -0.55 -0.58 5.81
CA GLY A 53 -1.07 -0.94 4.49
C GLY A 53 -0.86 0.19 3.48
N ILE A 54 -1.13 1.45 3.84
CA ILE A 54 -0.88 2.60 2.95
C ILE A 54 0.61 2.71 2.61
N GLU A 55 1.50 2.55 3.59
CA GLU A 55 2.93 2.63 3.34
C GLU A 55 3.42 1.50 2.43
N ASN A 56 3.04 0.26 2.70
CA ASN A 56 3.51 -0.90 1.95
C ASN A 56 2.81 -1.04 0.58
N ASP A 57 1.51 -0.80 0.53
CA ASP A 57 0.71 -1.07 -0.67
C ASP A 57 0.68 0.13 -1.64
N LEU A 58 0.85 1.34 -1.13
CA LEU A 58 0.79 2.54 -1.96
C LEU A 58 2.16 3.19 -2.11
N HIS A 59 2.75 3.70 -1.03
CA HIS A 59 3.99 4.48 -1.10
C HIS A 59 5.15 3.63 -1.60
N TYR A 60 5.38 2.46 -1.02
CA TYR A 60 6.43 1.55 -1.48
C TYR A 60 6.28 1.18 -2.96
N VAL A 61 5.07 0.89 -3.42
CA VAL A 61 4.82 0.54 -4.82
C VAL A 61 5.09 1.73 -5.75
N LEU A 62 4.70 2.95 -5.36
CA LEU A 62 4.97 4.16 -6.13
C LEU A 62 6.46 4.48 -6.20
N ASP A 63 7.20 4.29 -5.11
CA ASP A 63 8.63 4.60 -5.07
C ASP A 63 9.46 3.55 -5.80
N VAL A 64 9.14 2.27 -5.64
CA VAL A 64 9.91 1.17 -6.25
C VAL A 64 9.57 0.95 -7.72
N ASN A 65 8.29 0.99 -8.11
CA ASN A 65 7.88 0.67 -9.48
C ASN A 65 7.76 1.91 -10.37
N PHE A 66 7.36 3.05 -9.82
CA PHE A 66 7.18 4.30 -10.58
C PHE A 66 8.33 5.29 -10.35
N TYR A 67 9.30 4.96 -9.48
CA TYR A 67 10.46 5.81 -9.16
C TYR A 67 10.05 7.24 -8.77
N GLN A 68 8.98 7.37 -7.97
CA GLN A 68 8.40 8.67 -7.65
C GLN A 68 9.35 9.55 -6.85
N ASP A 69 10.09 8.97 -5.91
CA ASP A 69 11.10 9.61 -5.05
C ASP A 69 12.35 10.07 -5.80
N ARG A 70 12.66 9.46 -6.97
CA ARG A 70 13.87 9.76 -7.76
C ARG A 70 13.73 10.94 -8.72
N THR A 71 12.63 11.67 -8.64
CA THR A 71 12.38 12.80 -9.55
C THR A 71 13.20 14.00 -9.16
N GLN A 72 14.09 14.43 -10.04
CA GLN A 72 14.96 15.61 -9.85
C GLN A 72 14.31 16.93 -10.31
N CYS A 73 13.13 16.91 -10.89
CA CYS A 73 12.44 18.09 -11.35
C CYS A 73 11.95 18.95 -10.17
N LYS A 74 12.27 20.24 -10.21
CA LYS A 74 11.89 21.21 -9.17
C LYS A 74 10.57 21.95 -9.47
N ASN A 75 9.94 21.70 -10.61
CA ASN A 75 8.67 22.34 -10.97
C ASN A 75 7.53 21.71 -10.19
N ALA A 76 6.87 22.49 -9.33
CA ALA A 76 5.80 22.01 -8.46
C ALA A 76 4.61 21.42 -9.24
N ASN A 77 4.18 22.07 -10.33
CA ASN A 77 3.07 21.59 -11.15
C ASN A 77 3.39 20.25 -11.83
N TYR A 78 4.62 20.10 -12.33
CA TYR A 78 5.08 18.84 -12.89
C TYR A 78 5.05 17.72 -11.85
N LEU A 79 5.56 18.00 -10.63
CA LEU A 79 5.58 17.00 -9.56
C LEU A 79 4.17 16.58 -9.16
N GLN A 80 3.25 17.53 -8.99
CA GLN A 80 1.85 17.23 -8.66
C GLN A 80 1.17 16.40 -9.75
N ASN A 81 1.31 16.79 -11.01
CA ASN A 81 0.74 16.05 -12.14
C ASN A 81 1.32 14.64 -12.24
N ARG A 82 2.62 14.47 -12.04
CA ARG A 82 3.28 13.17 -12.05
C ARG A 82 2.74 12.28 -10.93
N VAL A 83 2.61 12.79 -9.71
CA VAL A 83 2.06 12.04 -8.57
C VAL A 83 0.63 11.58 -8.88
N LEU A 84 -0.19 12.47 -9.44
CA LEU A 84 -1.56 12.15 -9.83
C LEU A 84 -1.61 11.03 -10.89
N LEU A 85 -0.82 11.16 -11.95
CA LEU A 85 -0.75 10.18 -13.03
C LEU A 85 -0.24 8.81 -12.53
N ASN A 86 0.77 8.79 -11.67
CA ASN A 86 1.28 7.55 -11.08
C ASN A 86 0.20 6.84 -10.24
N LYS A 87 -0.54 7.58 -9.41
CA LYS A 87 -1.63 7.03 -8.60
C LYS A 87 -2.75 6.50 -9.49
N TRP A 88 -3.07 7.19 -10.55
CA TRP A 88 -4.09 6.78 -11.52
C TRP A 88 -3.67 5.50 -12.24
N ALA A 89 -2.45 5.46 -12.75
CA ALA A 89 -1.87 4.27 -13.39
C ALA A 89 -1.85 3.06 -12.44
N LEU A 90 -1.47 3.27 -11.18
CA LEU A 90 -1.51 2.20 -10.17
C LEU A 90 -2.94 1.71 -9.92
N GLY A 91 -3.92 2.61 -9.87
CA GLY A 91 -5.34 2.25 -9.75
C GLY A 91 -5.81 1.36 -10.89
N MET A 92 -5.45 1.70 -12.14
CA MET A 92 -5.75 0.89 -13.32
C MET A 92 -5.07 -0.50 -13.26
N ILE A 93 -3.80 -0.55 -12.88
CA ILE A 93 -3.07 -1.83 -12.72
C ILE A 93 -3.76 -2.71 -11.68
N ARG A 94 -4.21 -2.14 -10.57
CA ARG A 94 -4.92 -2.90 -9.51
C ARG A 94 -6.28 -3.40 -9.98
N LYS A 95 -6.99 -2.63 -10.80
CA LYS A 95 -8.23 -3.10 -11.42
C LYS A 95 -7.95 -4.32 -12.30
N LEU A 96 -6.95 -4.25 -13.18
CA LEU A 96 -6.52 -5.37 -14.02
C LEU A 96 -6.07 -6.61 -13.21
N GLN A 97 -5.39 -6.40 -12.08
CA GLN A 97 -5.02 -7.49 -11.18
C GLN A 97 -6.26 -8.21 -10.66
N LYS A 98 -7.24 -7.45 -10.20
CA LYS A 98 -8.48 -8.01 -9.65
C LYS A 98 -9.29 -8.76 -10.70
N GLU A 99 -9.35 -8.24 -11.92
CA GLU A 99 -10.02 -8.91 -13.05
C GLU A 99 -9.33 -10.24 -13.40
N GLU A 100 -7.98 -10.23 -13.51
CA GLU A 100 -7.20 -11.44 -13.78
C GLU A 100 -7.38 -12.49 -12.67
N GLU A 101 -7.43 -12.10 -11.40
CA GLU A 101 -7.72 -13.00 -10.28
C GLU A 101 -9.12 -13.62 -10.40
N THR A 102 -10.11 -12.80 -10.74
CA THR A 102 -11.50 -13.25 -10.87
C THR A 102 -11.67 -14.22 -12.02
N GLU A 103 -11.04 -13.96 -13.17
CA GLU A 103 -11.16 -14.81 -14.36
C GLU A 103 -10.37 -16.10 -14.25
N THR A 104 -9.17 -16.05 -13.69
CA THR A 104 -8.27 -17.20 -13.68
C THR A 104 -8.31 -18.02 -12.39
N GLY A 105 -8.83 -17.44 -11.30
CA GLY A 105 -8.79 -18.03 -9.95
C GLY A 105 -7.36 -18.15 -9.40
N LYS A 106 -6.37 -17.48 -10.00
CA LYS A 106 -4.97 -17.50 -9.59
C LYS A 106 -4.59 -16.16 -8.97
N GLU A 107 -3.59 -16.21 -8.09
CA GLU A 107 -3.02 -14.99 -7.51
C GLU A 107 -2.54 -14.02 -8.62
N ALA A 108 -2.88 -12.75 -8.46
CA ALA A 108 -2.55 -11.71 -9.43
C ALA A 108 -1.05 -11.54 -9.64
N LYS A 109 -0.69 -11.20 -10.86
CA LYS A 109 0.69 -10.84 -11.20
C LYS A 109 1.12 -9.58 -10.46
N SER A 110 2.41 -9.49 -10.10
CA SER A 110 2.96 -8.30 -9.47
C SER A 110 2.80 -7.05 -10.36
N VAL A 111 2.68 -5.88 -9.73
CA VAL A 111 2.59 -4.57 -10.43
C VAL A 111 3.71 -4.43 -11.47
N LYS A 112 4.95 -4.77 -11.11
CA LYS A 112 6.11 -4.72 -12.02
C LYS A 112 5.90 -5.57 -13.27
N ARG A 113 5.31 -6.76 -13.14
CA ARG A 113 5.08 -7.66 -14.28
C ARG A 113 3.98 -7.13 -15.21
N ILE A 114 2.94 -6.53 -14.66
CA ILE A 114 1.89 -5.89 -15.46
C ILE A 114 2.46 -4.68 -16.18
N MET A 115 3.22 -3.82 -15.50
CA MET A 115 3.88 -2.67 -16.14
C MET A 115 4.79 -3.10 -17.30
N ALA A 116 5.56 -4.17 -17.14
CA ALA A 116 6.38 -4.71 -18.22
C ALA A 116 5.55 -5.18 -19.43
N LYS A 117 4.39 -5.80 -19.18
CA LYS A 117 3.44 -6.19 -20.24
C LYS A 117 2.88 -4.96 -20.96
N MET A 118 2.56 -3.89 -20.21
CA MET A 118 2.02 -2.63 -20.77
C MET A 118 3.02 -1.81 -21.59
N GLN A 119 4.31 -2.19 -21.63
CA GLN A 119 5.26 -1.58 -22.56
C GLN A 119 4.97 -1.95 -24.02
N SER A 120 4.23 -3.02 -24.29
CA SER A 120 3.69 -3.32 -25.61
C SER A 120 2.47 -2.45 -25.90
N PRO A 121 2.46 -1.66 -26.99
CA PRO A 121 1.31 -0.82 -27.35
C PRO A 121 0.00 -1.59 -27.50
N THR A 122 0.06 -2.79 -28.07
CA THR A 122 -1.11 -3.67 -28.25
C THR A 122 -1.70 -4.11 -26.91
N ALA A 123 -0.83 -4.59 -25.99
CA ALA A 123 -1.27 -5.01 -24.66
C ALA A 123 -1.82 -3.84 -23.83
N ALA A 124 -1.25 -2.64 -23.98
CA ALA A 124 -1.75 -1.44 -23.31
C ALA A 124 -3.13 -1.04 -23.87
N LEU A 125 -3.35 -1.11 -25.17
CA LEU A 125 -4.63 -0.80 -25.81
C LEU A 125 -5.72 -1.81 -25.39
N GLU A 126 -5.41 -3.09 -25.40
CA GLU A 126 -6.33 -4.14 -24.92
C GLU A 126 -6.76 -3.88 -23.47
N ALA A 127 -5.80 -3.62 -22.57
CA ALA A 127 -6.09 -3.32 -21.19
C ALA A 127 -6.96 -2.06 -21.01
N LEU A 128 -6.68 -1.00 -21.77
CA LEU A 128 -7.50 0.22 -21.76
C LEU A 128 -8.92 -0.06 -22.26
N THR A 129 -9.07 -0.85 -23.31
CA THR A 129 -10.38 -1.22 -23.86
C THR A 129 -11.20 -2.00 -22.83
N MET A 130 -10.60 -2.95 -22.14
CA MET A 130 -11.26 -3.69 -21.05
C MET A 130 -11.74 -2.76 -19.93
N LEU A 131 -10.90 -1.81 -19.51
CA LEU A 131 -11.25 -0.86 -18.44
C LEU A 131 -12.36 0.14 -18.80
N ILE A 132 -12.60 0.40 -20.07
CA ILE A 132 -13.62 1.37 -20.56
C ILE A 132 -14.95 0.67 -20.87
N SER A 133 -14.95 -0.64 -21.14
CA SER A 133 -16.15 -1.38 -21.55
C SER A 133 -17.10 -1.76 -20.40
N GLU A 134 -16.77 -1.40 -19.17
CA GLU A 134 -17.62 -1.46 -17.98
C GLU A 134 -18.29 -0.10 -17.68
#